data_e9caea3231860adf8c9e4f0f6d1ce093
#
_entry.id   e9caea3231860adf8c9e4f0f6d1ce093
#
_cell.length_a   1.000
_cell.length_b   1.000
_cell.length_c   1.000
_cell.angle_alpha   90.00
_cell.angle_beta   90.00
_cell.angle_gamma   90.00
#
_symmetry.space_group_name_H-M   'P 1'
#
loop_
_entity.id
_entity.type
_entity.pdbx_description
1 polymer ?
#
loop_
_entity_poly.entity_id
_entity_poly.type
_entity_poly.pdbx_seq_one_letter_code
_entity_poly.pdbx_strand_id
1 'polypeptide(L)' 'MKEPDYHFPFLAMKEGDSFVIPTNSPEIIRNIIMREAKRFGVKVKISCRVEEGILCIRCWMLERYGREGTGAS' A
#
# COMPACT_ATOMS: atom_id res chain seq x y z
N MET A 1 3.10 -6.75 -23.23
CA MET A 1 3.21 -7.35 -21.91
C MET A 1 2.47 -6.52 -20.88
N LYS A 2 1.68 -7.15 -20.04
CA LYS A 2 0.92 -6.47 -19.04
C LYS A 2 1.65 -6.35 -17.74
N GLU A 3 1.35 -5.30 -17.00
CA GLU A 3 1.81 -5.22 -15.63
C GLU A 3 1.15 -6.29 -14.78
N PRO A 4 1.84 -6.78 -13.76
CA PRO A 4 1.18 -7.67 -12.82
C PRO A 4 0.02 -6.96 -12.16
N ASP A 5 -0.97 -7.75 -11.82
CA ASP A 5 -2.18 -7.25 -11.19
C ASP A 5 -2.02 -7.41 -9.68
N TYR A 6 -1.68 -6.34 -9.01
CA TYR A 6 -1.47 -6.38 -7.57
C TYR A 6 -2.78 -6.12 -6.86
N HIS A 7 -3.10 -6.99 -5.92
CA HIS A 7 -4.29 -6.84 -5.10
C HIS A 7 -3.86 -6.60 -3.67
N PHE A 8 -3.98 -5.37 -3.25
CA PHE A 8 -3.62 -4.99 -1.89
C PHE A 8 -4.87 -5.06 -1.02
N PRO A 9 -4.71 -5.44 0.26
CA PRO A 9 -5.87 -5.68 1.11
C PRO A 9 -6.43 -4.41 1.76
N PHE A 10 -6.47 -3.31 1.02
CA PHE A 10 -6.89 -2.04 1.60
C PHE A 10 -8.33 -2.07 2.10
N LEU A 11 -9.20 -2.80 1.42
CA LEU A 11 -10.59 -2.86 1.83
C LEU A 11 -10.78 -3.60 3.15
N ALA A 12 -9.92 -4.56 3.42
CA ALA A 12 -10.02 -5.37 4.63
C ALA A 12 -9.17 -4.84 5.77
N MET A 13 -8.28 -3.88 5.49
CA MET A 13 -7.37 -3.38 6.50
C MET A 13 -8.03 -2.35 7.39
N LYS A 14 -7.57 -2.33 8.63
CA LYS A 14 -7.94 -1.31 9.59
C LYS A 14 -6.75 -0.39 9.80
N GLU A 15 -7.02 0.77 10.35
CA GLU A 15 -5.94 1.69 10.71
C GLU A 15 -4.98 0.99 11.64
N GLY A 16 -3.71 1.12 11.36
CA GLY A 16 -2.67 0.45 12.11
C GLY A 16 -2.21 -0.87 11.54
N ASP A 17 -3.00 -1.46 10.64
CA ASP A 17 -2.60 -2.72 10.00
C ASP A 17 -1.48 -2.48 9.01
N SER A 18 -0.73 -3.53 8.74
CA SER A 18 0.36 -3.44 7.77
C SER A 18 0.44 -4.73 6.96
N PHE A 19 1.11 -4.61 5.81
CA PHE A 19 1.46 -5.78 5.03
C PHE A 19 2.86 -5.59 4.46
N VAL A 20 3.44 -6.69 3.99
CA VAL A 20 4.80 -6.67 3.47
C VAL A 20 4.82 -7.37 2.12
N ILE A 21 5.59 -6.83 1.19
CA ILE A 21 5.74 -7.39 -0.15
C ILE A 21 7.22 -7.57 -0.41
N PRO A 22 7.71 -8.79 -0.55
CA PRO A 22 9.09 -9.02 -0.96
C PRO A 22 9.26 -8.57 -2.40
N THR A 23 10.33 -7.85 -2.68
CA THR A 23 10.53 -7.35 -4.02
C THR A 23 11.99 -6.96 -4.23
N ASN A 24 12.46 -7.13 -5.47
CA ASN A 24 13.75 -6.61 -5.88
C ASN A 24 13.64 -5.21 -6.48
N SER A 25 12.43 -4.70 -6.60
CA SER A 25 12.21 -3.40 -7.22
C SER A 25 11.33 -2.55 -6.30
N PRO A 26 11.85 -2.14 -5.15
CA PRO A 26 11.02 -1.44 -4.16
C PRO A 26 10.41 -0.15 -4.68
N GLU A 27 11.10 0.56 -5.56
CA GLU A 27 10.55 1.81 -6.08
C GLU A 27 9.31 1.58 -6.91
N ILE A 28 9.32 0.53 -7.71
CA ILE A 28 8.18 0.21 -8.55
C ILE A 28 6.98 -0.17 -7.68
N ILE A 29 7.22 -1.02 -6.70
CA ILE A 29 6.15 -1.46 -5.79
C ILE A 29 5.61 -0.27 -4.99
N ARG A 30 6.50 0.58 -4.51
CA ARG A 30 6.10 1.76 -3.76
C ARG A 30 5.16 2.64 -4.59
N ASN A 31 5.50 2.86 -5.85
CA ASN A 31 4.67 3.70 -6.71
C ASN A 31 3.31 3.07 -6.95
N ILE A 32 3.28 1.75 -7.10
CA ILE A 32 2.01 1.05 -7.29
C ILE A 32 1.15 1.16 -6.04
N ILE A 33 1.76 0.97 -4.86
CA ILE A 33 1.04 1.08 -3.60
C ILE A 33 0.47 2.49 -3.43
N MET A 34 1.28 3.51 -3.72
CA MET A 34 0.82 4.88 -3.56
C MET A 34 -0.36 5.18 -4.47
N ARG A 35 -0.30 4.69 -5.69
CA ARG A 35 -1.39 4.90 -6.64
C ARG A 35 -2.66 4.20 -6.17
N GLU A 36 -2.54 2.96 -5.71
CA GLU A 36 -3.70 2.21 -5.24
C GLU A 36 -4.26 2.79 -3.95
N ALA A 37 -3.38 3.25 -3.06
CA ALA A 37 -3.84 3.87 -1.82
C ALA A 37 -4.68 5.11 -2.11
N LYS A 38 -4.23 5.91 -3.08
CA LYS A 38 -4.96 7.09 -3.46
C LYS A 38 -6.31 6.72 -4.05
N ARG A 39 -6.33 5.67 -4.84
CA ARG A 39 -7.55 5.20 -5.46
C ARG A 39 -8.57 4.71 -4.43
N PHE A 40 -8.10 4.09 -3.37
CA PHE A 40 -8.98 3.58 -2.31
C PHE A 40 -9.24 4.59 -1.19
N GLY A 41 -8.65 5.77 -1.29
CA GLY A 41 -8.88 6.79 -0.28
C GLY A 41 -8.27 6.48 1.06
N VAL A 42 -7.05 5.94 1.07
CA VAL A 42 -6.36 5.62 2.31
C VAL A 42 -5.01 6.32 2.33
N LYS A 43 -4.57 6.65 3.53
CA LYS A 43 -3.25 7.21 3.75
C LYS A 43 -2.36 6.10 4.28
N VAL A 44 -1.19 5.96 3.70
CA VAL A 44 -0.28 4.88 4.05
C VAL A 44 1.10 5.41 4.35
N LYS A 45 1.86 4.63 5.10
CA LYS A 45 3.27 4.86 5.32
C LYS A 45 4.02 3.68 4.71
N ILE A 46 5.06 3.93 3.94
CA ILE A 46 5.78 2.90 3.23
C ILE A 46 7.24 2.95 3.65
N SER A 47 7.81 1.79 3.91
CA SER A 47 9.20 1.68 4.27
C SER A 47 9.84 0.54 3.50
N CYS A 48 11.02 0.81 2.93
CA CYS A 48 11.83 -0.23 2.28
C CYS A 48 12.74 -0.82 3.34
N ARG A 49 12.69 -2.14 3.51
CA ARG A 49 13.40 -2.80 4.59
C ARG A 49 13.98 -4.12 4.12
N VAL A 50 14.91 -4.63 4.91
CA VAL A 50 15.34 -6.01 4.77
C VAL A 50 14.84 -6.75 5.99
N GLU A 51 13.97 -7.73 5.78
CA GLU A 51 13.42 -8.52 6.87
C GLU A 51 13.79 -9.97 6.61
N GLU A 52 14.43 -10.58 7.59
CA GLU A 52 14.88 -11.96 7.47
C GLU A 52 15.73 -12.19 6.22
N GLY A 53 16.58 -11.20 5.92
CA GLY A 53 17.49 -11.31 4.79
C GLY A 53 16.87 -11.05 3.43
N ILE A 54 15.60 -10.64 3.39
CA ILE A 54 14.89 -10.43 2.14
C ILE A 54 14.49 -8.97 2.02
N LEU A 55 14.83 -8.38 0.89
CA LEU A 55 14.45 -7.01 0.59
C LEU A 55 12.95 -6.96 0.37
N CYS A 56 12.29 -6.01 1.00
CA CYS A 56 10.85 -5.93 0.92
C CYS A 56 10.35 -4.51 1.18
N ILE A 57 9.10 -4.30 0.87
CA ILE A 57 8.37 -3.08 1.18
C ILE A 57 7.34 -3.42 2.26
N ARG A 58 7.32 -2.64 3.33
CA ARG A 58 6.28 -2.76 4.34
C ARG A 58 5.40 -1.51 4.28
N CYS A 59 4.10 -1.72 4.26
CA CYS A 59 3.14 -0.65 4.13
C CYS A 59 2.18 -0.69 5.31
N TRP A 60 2.03 0.44 5.99
CA TRP A 60 1.08 0.58 7.09
C TRP A 60 -0.08 1.44 6.66
N MET A 61 -1.29 1.04 7.01
CA MET A 61 -2.44 1.91 6.82
C MET A 61 -2.52 2.86 8.00
N LEU A 62 -2.41 4.15 7.71
CA LEU A 62 -2.45 5.18 8.75
C LEU A 62 -3.88 5.66 8.97
N GLU A 63 -4.63 5.85 7.88
CA GLU A 63 -5.92 6.51 7.99
C GLU A 63 -6.75 6.17 6.76
N ARG A 64 -8.03 5.97 6.95
CA ARG A 64 -8.97 5.80 5.84
C ARG A 64 -9.81 7.06 5.75
N TYR A 65 -9.82 7.68 4.58
CA TYR A 65 -10.54 8.93 4.42
C TYR A 65 -12.04 8.73 4.33
N GLY A 66 -12.48 7.61 4.07
CA GLY A 66 -13.83 7.38 3.91
C GLY A 66 -14.29 7.75 2.51
N ARG A 67 -14.87 7.48 1.98
CA ARG A 67 -15.25 7.69 0.81
C ARG A 67 -16.12 8.58 0.63
N GLU A 68 -16.25 8.81 1.33
CA GLU A 68 -16.98 9.47 1.26
C GLU A 68 -16.77 10.53 1.11
N GLY A 69 -16.21 10.67 0.95
CA GLY A 69 -16.09 11.52 0.68
C GLY A 69 -15.96 12.09 0.28
N THR A 70 -15.91 11.88 0.23
CA THR A 70 -16.01 12.34 -0.18
C THR A 70 -16.33 13.01 -0.42
N GLY A 71 -16.30 13.09 -0.33
CA GLY A 71 -16.56 13.62 -0.63
C GLY A 71 -16.71 14.32 -0.49
N ALA A 72 -16.68 14.39 -0.30
CA ALA A 72 -16.86 14.91 -0.22
C ALA A 72 -16.77 15.32 -0.09
N SER A 73 -16.68 15.25 0.02
CA SER A 73 -16.70 15.52 0.21
C SER A 73 -16.67 15.78 0.14
#